data_5987d680989e2b396ddc23069952cfb0
#
_entry.id   5987d680989e2b396ddc23069952cfb0
#
_cell.length_a   1.000
_cell.length_b   1.000
_cell.length_c   1.000
_cell.angle_alpha   90.00
_cell.angle_beta   90.00
_cell.angle_gamma   90.00
#
_symmetry.space_group_name_H-M   'P 1'
#
loop_
_entity.id
_entity.type
_entity.pdbx_description
1 polymer ?
#
loop_
_entity_poly.entity_id
_entity_poly.type
_entity_poly.pdbx_seq_one_letter_code
_entity_poly.pdbx_strand_id
1 'polypeptide(L)'
;MKEQNTAKIYAKSFLELGKENKINFAEEIIRLTETINASNDLENVLFLDVFTNEEKLDVFKAIAERIKLSPIVISSVNYLIEERRIGILPLIFKEIVVIDDHEKGFLRGVIEGSADSISEEYKNKLMAILKKELAGKEPILEYKKSDKITAGYKVTVEDLQIDASVDNQLKHFKGSVLGQ
;
A
#
# COMPACT_ATOMS: atom_id res chain seq x y z
N MET A 1 -12.71 4.83 -7.70
CA MET A 1 -13.56 4.51 -6.51
C MET A 1 -14.18 3.11 -6.56
N LYS A 2 -14.86 2.68 -7.65
CA LYS A 2 -15.45 1.31 -7.71
C LYS A 2 -14.38 0.19 -7.62
N GLU A 3 -13.29 0.30 -8.36
CA GLU A 3 -12.22 -0.70 -8.37
C GLU A 3 -11.51 -0.84 -7.02
N GLN A 4 -11.27 0.26 -6.31
CA GLN A 4 -10.69 0.22 -4.97
C GLN A 4 -11.57 -0.51 -3.96
N ASN A 5 -12.89 -0.26 -3.99
CA ASN A 5 -13.82 -0.98 -3.12
C ASN A 5 -13.86 -2.48 -3.46
N THR A 6 -13.82 -2.81 -4.75
CA THR A 6 -13.74 -4.20 -5.22
C THR A 6 -12.44 -4.85 -4.76
N ALA A 7 -11.30 -4.18 -4.93
CA ALA A 7 -9.99 -4.67 -4.48
C ALA A 7 -9.96 -4.92 -2.96
N LYS A 8 -10.57 -4.03 -2.17
CA LYS A 8 -10.67 -4.19 -0.72
C LYS A 8 -11.48 -5.41 -0.29
N ILE A 9 -12.57 -5.72 -1.02
CA ILE A 9 -13.38 -6.92 -0.76
C ILE A 9 -12.56 -8.19 -1.06
N TYR A 10 -11.91 -8.25 -2.22
CA TYR A 10 -11.03 -9.38 -2.58
C TYR A 10 -9.89 -9.55 -1.58
N ALA A 11 -9.22 -8.46 -1.19
CA ALA A 11 -8.12 -8.49 -0.24
C ALA A 11 -8.55 -9.11 1.10
N LYS A 12 -9.70 -8.71 1.64
CA LYS A 12 -10.26 -9.28 2.86
C LYS A 12 -10.54 -10.77 2.71
N SER A 13 -11.25 -11.16 1.64
CA SER A 13 -11.59 -12.57 1.40
C SER A 13 -10.35 -13.44 1.25
N PHE A 14 -9.31 -12.95 0.54
CA PHE A 14 -8.08 -13.70 0.36
C PHE A 14 -7.27 -13.84 1.66
N LEU A 15 -7.24 -12.81 2.50
CA LEU A 15 -6.62 -12.91 3.81
C LEU A 15 -7.37 -13.87 4.75
N GLU A 16 -8.70 -13.89 4.71
CA GLU A 16 -9.52 -14.84 5.47
C GLU A 16 -9.23 -16.27 5.02
N LEU A 17 -9.20 -16.54 3.70
CA LEU A 17 -8.81 -17.84 3.16
C LEU A 17 -7.41 -18.26 3.61
N GLY A 18 -6.45 -17.32 3.63
CA GLY A 18 -5.10 -17.57 4.14
C GLY A 18 -5.12 -17.99 5.61
N LYS A 19 -5.89 -17.31 6.46
CA LYS A 19 -6.02 -17.60 7.89
C LYS A 19 -6.64 -18.98 8.14
N GLU A 20 -7.73 -19.30 7.45
CA GLU A 20 -8.39 -20.60 7.55
C GLU A 20 -7.45 -21.76 7.22
N ASN A 21 -6.57 -21.56 6.26
CA ASN A 21 -5.60 -22.56 5.81
C ASN A 21 -4.23 -22.45 6.48
N LYS A 22 -4.06 -21.55 7.46
CA LYS A 22 -2.82 -21.31 8.21
C LYS A 22 -1.64 -20.93 7.30
N ILE A 23 -1.90 -20.14 6.28
CA ILE A 23 -0.91 -19.65 5.30
C ILE A 23 -0.73 -18.15 5.48
N ASN A 24 0.51 -17.68 5.43
CA ASN A 24 0.80 -16.25 5.38
C ASN A 24 0.57 -15.71 3.96
N PHE A 25 -0.70 -15.47 3.63
CA PHE A 25 -1.12 -15.02 2.31
C PHE A 25 -0.43 -13.71 1.91
N ALA A 26 -0.27 -12.77 2.84
CA ALA A 26 0.35 -11.49 2.59
C ALA A 26 1.83 -11.63 2.14
N GLU A 27 2.60 -12.50 2.78
CA GLU A 27 4.00 -12.74 2.43
C GLU A 27 4.14 -13.36 1.03
N GLU A 28 3.28 -14.31 0.68
CA GLU A 28 3.30 -14.93 -0.64
C GLU A 28 2.94 -13.94 -1.75
N ILE A 29 1.97 -13.06 -1.48
CA ILE A 29 1.57 -11.99 -2.38
C ILE A 29 2.69 -10.95 -2.59
N ILE A 30 3.43 -10.60 -1.54
CA ILE A 30 4.59 -9.71 -1.65
C ILE A 30 5.63 -10.33 -2.59
N ARG A 31 6.00 -11.60 -2.40
CA ARG A 31 6.94 -12.31 -3.28
C ARG A 31 6.46 -12.36 -4.75
N LEU A 32 5.16 -12.59 -4.96
CA LEU A 32 4.58 -12.56 -6.29
C LEU A 32 4.68 -11.17 -6.91
N THR A 33 4.35 -10.12 -6.17
CA THR A 33 4.42 -8.74 -6.63
C THR A 33 5.85 -8.34 -7.01
N GLU A 34 6.82 -8.69 -6.18
CA GLU A 34 8.24 -8.44 -6.45
C GLU A 34 8.69 -9.16 -7.73
N THR A 35 8.24 -10.40 -7.94
CA THR A 35 8.54 -11.17 -9.14
C THR A 35 7.93 -10.54 -10.40
N ILE A 36 6.69 -10.06 -10.32
CA ILE A 36 6.02 -9.38 -11.43
C ILE A 36 6.74 -8.07 -11.76
N ASN A 37 7.04 -7.25 -10.75
CA ASN A 37 7.71 -5.96 -10.92
C ASN A 37 9.16 -6.07 -11.42
N ALA A 38 9.81 -7.22 -11.21
CA ALA A 38 11.16 -7.48 -11.70
C ALA A 38 11.23 -7.78 -13.21
N SER A 39 10.09 -7.99 -13.88
CA SER A 39 10.03 -8.34 -15.30
C SER A 39 8.89 -7.63 -16.02
N ASN A 40 9.24 -6.65 -16.85
CA ASN A 40 8.27 -5.94 -17.70
C ASN A 40 7.50 -6.89 -18.64
N ASP A 41 8.15 -7.94 -19.13
CA ASP A 41 7.49 -8.92 -20.01
C ASP A 41 6.40 -9.66 -19.27
N LEU A 42 6.66 -10.03 -18.02
CA LEU A 42 5.69 -10.69 -17.17
C LEU A 42 4.52 -9.77 -16.80
N GLU A 43 4.80 -8.53 -16.46
CA GLU A 43 3.78 -7.51 -16.22
C GLU A 43 2.89 -7.33 -17.46
N ASN A 44 3.50 -7.23 -18.64
CA ASN A 44 2.78 -7.10 -19.90
C ASN A 44 1.88 -8.31 -20.18
N VAL A 45 2.39 -9.53 -20.02
CA VAL A 45 1.59 -10.75 -20.26
C VAL A 45 0.40 -10.82 -19.34
N LEU A 46 0.56 -10.51 -18.06
CA LEU A 46 -0.51 -10.63 -17.08
C LEU A 46 -1.57 -9.52 -17.23
N PHE A 47 -1.17 -8.28 -17.50
CA PHE A 47 -2.09 -7.13 -17.41
C PHE A 47 -2.59 -6.61 -18.75
N LEU A 48 -1.92 -6.88 -19.90
CA LEU A 48 -2.43 -6.45 -21.19
C LEU A 48 -3.55 -7.37 -21.69
N ASP A 49 -4.57 -6.78 -22.30
CA ASP A 49 -5.71 -7.51 -22.86
C ASP A 49 -5.41 -8.22 -24.19
N VAL A 50 -4.18 -8.05 -24.71
CA VAL A 50 -3.72 -8.72 -25.96
C VAL A 50 -3.56 -10.23 -25.75
N PHE A 51 -3.23 -10.65 -24.53
CA PHE A 51 -3.02 -12.05 -24.19
C PHE A 51 -4.32 -12.72 -23.74
N THR A 52 -4.52 -13.96 -24.17
CA THR A 52 -5.67 -14.78 -23.79
C THR A 52 -5.59 -15.21 -22.33
N ASN A 53 -6.73 -15.60 -21.75
CA ASN A 53 -6.74 -16.13 -20.37
C ASN A 53 -5.88 -17.39 -20.25
N GLU A 54 -5.85 -18.25 -21.27
CA GLU A 54 -5.04 -19.47 -21.29
C GLU A 54 -3.55 -19.14 -21.21
N GLU A 55 -3.05 -18.22 -22.05
CA GLU A 55 -1.65 -17.76 -22.00
C GLU A 55 -1.28 -17.16 -20.64
N LYS A 56 -2.17 -16.36 -20.06
CA LYS A 56 -1.97 -15.78 -18.71
C LYS A 56 -1.88 -16.86 -17.64
N LEU A 57 -2.77 -17.86 -17.68
CA LEU A 57 -2.78 -18.98 -16.75
C LEU A 57 -1.50 -19.83 -16.85
N ASP A 58 -1.04 -20.14 -18.07
CA ASP A 58 0.17 -20.92 -18.29
C ASP A 58 1.41 -20.21 -17.76
N VAL A 59 1.54 -18.92 -18.07
CA VAL A 59 2.65 -18.08 -17.55
C VAL A 59 2.59 -17.96 -16.04
N PHE A 60 1.42 -17.69 -15.48
CA PHE A 60 1.25 -17.58 -14.04
C PHE A 60 1.59 -18.89 -13.33
N LYS A 61 1.16 -20.04 -13.86
CA LYS A 61 1.46 -21.36 -13.30
C LYS A 61 2.96 -21.62 -13.23
N ALA A 62 3.69 -21.33 -14.32
CA ALA A 62 5.14 -21.50 -14.36
C ALA A 62 5.86 -20.64 -13.28
N ILE A 63 5.36 -19.43 -13.04
CA ILE A 63 5.90 -18.53 -12.01
C ILE A 63 5.55 -19.04 -10.62
N ALA A 64 4.30 -19.41 -10.40
CA ALA A 64 3.81 -19.90 -9.11
C ALA A 64 4.62 -21.13 -8.65
N GLU A 65 4.97 -22.04 -9.54
CA GLU A 65 5.83 -23.19 -9.28
C GLU A 65 7.26 -22.75 -8.91
N ARG A 66 7.82 -21.78 -9.63
CA ARG A 66 9.18 -21.28 -9.41
C ARG A 66 9.35 -20.60 -8.07
N ILE A 67 8.38 -19.78 -7.66
CA ILE A 67 8.41 -19.06 -6.37
C ILE A 67 7.72 -19.84 -5.24
N LYS A 68 7.23 -21.06 -5.50
CA LYS A 68 6.62 -21.97 -4.55
C LYS A 68 5.43 -21.35 -3.82
N LEU A 69 4.46 -20.84 -4.57
CA LEU A 69 3.21 -20.35 -4.00
C LEU A 69 2.36 -21.49 -3.48
N SER A 70 1.59 -21.22 -2.44
CA SER A 70 0.61 -22.18 -1.93
C SER A 70 -0.55 -22.37 -2.90
N PRO A 71 -1.22 -23.54 -2.88
CA PRO A 71 -2.37 -23.81 -3.76
C PRO A 71 -3.49 -22.77 -3.63
N ILE A 72 -3.65 -22.18 -2.47
CA ILE A 72 -4.69 -21.17 -2.19
C ILE A 72 -4.38 -19.86 -2.90
N VAL A 73 -3.13 -19.38 -2.85
CA VAL A 73 -2.72 -18.19 -3.59
C VAL A 73 -2.83 -18.44 -5.09
N ILE A 74 -2.42 -19.61 -5.55
CA ILE A 74 -2.55 -20.00 -6.96
C ILE A 74 -4.02 -19.96 -7.40
N SER A 75 -4.92 -20.59 -6.65
CA SER A 75 -6.35 -20.61 -6.96
C SER A 75 -6.98 -19.22 -6.93
N SER A 76 -6.55 -18.36 -6.01
CA SER A 76 -7.04 -16.98 -5.89
C SER A 76 -6.67 -16.14 -7.10
N VAL A 77 -5.44 -16.26 -7.60
CA VAL A 77 -4.98 -15.51 -8.77
C VAL A 77 -5.58 -16.11 -10.05
N ASN A 78 -5.66 -17.44 -10.17
CA ASN A 78 -6.34 -18.09 -11.30
C ASN A 78 -7.79 -17.62 -11.43
N TYR A 79 -8.51 -17.54 -10.32
CA TYR A 79 -9.87 -17.00 -10.29
C TYR A 79 -9.94 -15.56 -10.85
N LEU A 80 -8.99 -14.70 -10.52
CA LEU A 80 -8.94 -13.34 -11.07
C LEU A 80 -8.67 -13.33 -12.59
N ILE A 81 -7.85 -14.26 -13.09
CA ILE A 81 -7.58 -14.39 -14.52
C ILE A 81 -8.83 -14.88 -15.26
N GLU A 82 -9.48 -15.92 -14.75
CA GLU A 82 -10.70 -16.51 -15.34
C GLU A 82 -11.84 -15.49 -15.40
N GLU A 83 -12.02 -14.70 -14.34
CA GLU A 83 -13.02 -13.63 -14.26
C GLU A 83 -12.61 -12.36 -15.05
N ARG A 84 -11.48 -12.36 -15.75
CA ARG A 84 -10.91 -11.21 -16.48
C ARG A 84 -10.71 -9.97 -15.57
N ARG A 85 -10.38 -10.22 -14.31
CA ARG A 85 -10.15 -9.18 -13.29
C ARG A 85 -8.69 -9.10 -12.84
N ILE A 86 -7.78 -9.71 -13.57
CA ILE A 86 -6.36 -9.69 -13.23
C ILE A 86 -5.79 -8.26 -13.17
N GLY A 87 -6.33 -7.32 -13.95
CA GLY A 87 -5.91 -5.92 -13.94
C GLY A 87 -6.07 -5.20 -12.60
N ILE A 88 -6.95 -5.68 -11.70
CA ILE A 88 -7.08 -5.10 -10.35
C ILE A 88 -6.13 -5.75 -9.33
N LEU A 89 -5.33 -6.74 -9.71
CA LEU A 89 -4.40 -7.44 -8.83
C LEU A 89 -3.42 -6.48 -8.09
N PRO A 90 -2.83 -5.45 -8.74
CA PRO A 90 -1.97 -4.50 -8.02
C PRO A 90 -2.71 -3.73 -6.92
N LEU A 91 -3.99 -3.42 -7.11
CA LEU A 91 -4.81 -2.77 -6.09
C LEU A 91 -5.14 -3.74 -4.95
N ILE A 92 -5.43 -5.00 -5.26
CA ILE A 92 -5.65 -6.05 -4.26
C ILE A 92 -4.40 -6.24 -3.40
N PHE A 93 -3.21 -6.30 -4.01
CA PHE A 93 -1.95 -6.42 -3.31
C PHE A 93 -1.72 -5.27 -2.33
N LYS A 94 -1.97 -4.04 -2.78
CA LYS A 94 -1.86 -2.86 -1.93
C LYS A 94 -2.79 -2.94 -0.72
N GLU A 95 -4.04 -3.34 -0.92
CA GLU A 95 -5.01 -3.48 0.17
C GLU A 95 -4.66 -4.63 1.12
N ILE A 96 -4.12 -5.76 0.62
CA ILE A 96 -3.64 -6.88 1.45
C ILE A 96 -2.55 -6.41 2.40
N VAL A 97 -1.56 -5.67 1.89
CA VAL A 97 -0.46 -5.14 2.72
C VAL A 97 -0.98 -4.19 3.79
N VAL A 98 -1.92 -3.31 3.44
CA VAL A 98 -2.53 -2.38 4.41
C VAL A 98 -3.30 -3.12 5.49
N ILE A 99 -4.11 -4.12 5.14
CA ILE A 99 -4.89 -4.89 6.10
C ILE A 99 -3.99 -5.72 7.01
N ASP A 100 -2.97 -6.38 6.45
CA ASP A 100 -2.01 -7.20 7.20
C ASP A 100 -1.20 -6.35 8.20
N ASP A 101 -0.74 -5.17 7.77
CA ASP A 101 -0.07 -4.21 8.66
C ASP A 101 -0.99 -3.78 9.81
N HIS A 102 -2.26 -3.47 9.52
CA HIS A 102 -3.24 -3.13 10.55
C HIS A 102 -3.44 -4.23 11.59
N GLU A 103 -3.52 -5.48 11.14
CA GLU A 103 -3.67 -6.63 12.03
C GLU A 103 -2.42 -6.86 12.89
N LYS A 104 -1.25 -6.53 12.37
CA LYS A 104 0.04 -6.56 13.11
C LYS A 104 0.23 -5.34 14.01
N GLY A 105 -0.70 -4.38 14.01
CA GLY A 105 -0.62 -3.17 14.81
C GLY A 105 0.24 -2.07 14.21
N PHE A 106 0.56 -2.15 12.92
CA PHE A 106 1.26 -1.10 12.19
C PHE A 106 0.29 -0.20 11.46
N LEU A 107 0.66 1.08 11.32
CA LEU A 107 -0.09 2.06 10.52
C LEU A 107 0.85 2.72 9.53
N ARG A 108 0.55 2.62 8.24
CA ARG A 108 1.36 3.28 7.20
C ARG A 108 0.98 4.74 7.07
N GLY A 109 2.00 5.57 6.93
CA GLY A 109 1.83 7.00 6.70
C GLY A 109 2.90 7.57 5.78
N VAL A 110 2.66 8.78 5.32
CA VAL A 110 3.58 9.53 4.47
C VAL A 110 3.95 10.83 5.15
N ILE A 111 5.25 11.13 5.15
CA ILE A 111 5.78 12.45 5.50
C ILE A 111 6.10 13.15 4.18
N GLU A 112 5.45 14.25 3.92
CA GLU A 112 5.76 15.14 2.80
C GLU A 112 6.58 16.33 3.30
N GLY A 113 7.61 16.73 2.57
CA GLY A 113 8.44 17.88 2.88
C GLY A 113 9.15 18.46 1.66
N SER A 114 9.70 19.65 1.77
CA SER A 114 10.41 20.33 0.67
C SER A 114 11.86 19.86 0.49
N ALA A 115 12.49 19.35 1.54
CA ALA A 115 13.87 18.85 1.51
C ALA A 115 13.97 17.48 0.81
N ASP A 116 15.19 17.06 0.44
CA ASP A 116 15.41 15.74 -0.16
C ASP A 116 15.30 14.59 0.86
N SER A 117 15.44 14.89 2.15
CA SER A 117 15.33 13.94 3.25
C SER A 117 14.88 14.62 4.54
N ILE A 118 14.39 13.83 5.47
CA ILE A 118 14.06 14.25 6.83
C ILE A 118 15.21 13.91 7.78
N SER A 119 15.52 14.79 8.75
CA SER A 119 16.50 14.48 9.78
C SER A 119 15.97 13.38 10.72
N GLU A 120 16.86 12.47 11.14
CA GLU A 120 16.50 11.37 12.07
C GLU A 120 15.95 11.91 13.41
N GLU A 121 16.48 13.03 13.91
CA GLU A 121 15.97 13.65 15.13
C GLU A 121 14.51 14.08 14.99
N TYR A 122 14.15 14.70 13.88
CA TYR A 122 12.79 15.16 13.62
C TYR A 122 11.85 13.97 13.38
N LYS A 123 12.30 12.96 12.65
CA LYS A 123 11.57 11.71 12.43
C LYS A 123 11.24 11.03 13.76
N ASN A 124 12.20 10.94 14.67
CA ASN A 124 12.00 10.35 16.00
C ASN A 124 11.00 11.14 16.86
N LYS A 125 11.03 12.49 16.80
CA LYS A 125 10.04 13.35 17.46
C LYS A 125 8.62 13.12 16.92
N LEU A 126 8.49 13.04 15.59
CA LEU A 126 7.21 12.73 14.95
C LEU A 126 6.69 11.35 15.36
N MET A 127 7.55 10.34 15.35
CA MET A 127 7.21 8.99 15.79
C MET A 127 6.68 8.96 17.22
N ALA A 128 7.30 9.72 18.14
CA ALA A 128 6.87 9.79 19.54
C ALA A 128 5.49 10.46 19.68
N ILE A 129 5.21 11.49 18.89
CA ILE A 129 3.90 12.18 18.88
C ILE A 129 2.83 11.24 18.31
N LEU A 130 3.11 10.64 17.14
CA LEU A 130 2.18 9.74 16.46
C LEU A 130 1.84 8.50 17.29
N LYS A 131 2.80 7.91 17.98
CA LYS A 131 2.54 6.76 18.89
C LYS A 131 1.52 7.10 19.99
N LYS A 132 1.50 8.34 20.49
CA LYS A 132 0.51 8.77 21.48
C LYS A 132 -0.88 8.95 20.86
N GLU A 133 -0.95 9.58 19.69
CA GLU A 133 -2.22 9.83 18.98
C GLU A 133 -2.84 8.54 18.41
N LEU A 134 -2.01 7.59 18.01
CA LEU A 134 -2.44 6.33 17.39
C LEU A 134 -2.71 5.19 18.39
N ALA A 135 -2.99 5.53 19.64
CA ALA A 135 -3.34 4.55 20.68
C ALA A 135 -2.34 3.38 20.82
N GLY A 136 -1.05 3.66 20.66
CA GLY A 136 0.03 2.68 20.84
C GLY A 136 0.37 1.83 19.61
N LYS A 137 -0.30 2.04 18.49
CA LYS A 137 0.10 1.42 17.22
C LYS A 137 1.40 2.03 16.69
N GLU A 138 2.18 1.24 15.95
CA GLU A 138 3.47 1.68 15.41
C GLU A 138 3.32 2.28 14.01
N PRO A 139 3.60 3.60 13.83
CA PRO A 139 3.56 4.19 12.51
C PRO A 139 4.79 3.78 11.68
N ILE A 140 4.54 3.32 10.45
CA ILE A 140 5.56 3.10 9.42
C ILE A 140 5.48 4.29 8.46
N LEU A 141 6.48 5.16 8.50
CA LEU A 141 6.47 6.41 7.77
C LEU A 141 7.43 6.37 6.57
N GLU A 142 6.89 6.66 5.39
CA GLU A 142 7.64 6.87 4.17
C GLU A 142 7.80 8.36 3.93
N TYR A 143 9.02 8.81 3.58
CA TYR A 143 9.27 10.20 3.24
C TYR A 143 9.09 10.42 1.74
N LYS A 144 8.35 11.48 1.37
CA LYS A 144 8.21 11.93 -0.01
C LYS A 144 8.51 13.42 -0.13
N LYS A 145 9.38 13.77 -1.06
CA LYS A 145 9.58 15.17 -1.43
C LYS A 145 8.33 15.70 -2.12
N SER A 146 7.89 16.90 -1.73
CA SER A 146 6.72 17.55 -2.30
C SER A 146 7.00 19.03 -2.55
N ASP A 147 6.92 19.42 -3.81
CA ASP A 147 7.09 20.83 -4.23
C ASP A 147 5.92 21.73 -3.80
N LYS A 148 4.86 21.13 -3.25
CA LYS A 148 3.70 21.86 -2.71
C LYS A 148 3.93 22.41 -1.32
N ILE A 149 5.01 22.01 -0.66
CA ILE A 149 5.37 22.43 0.68
C ILE A 149 6.58 23.34 0.58
N THR A 150 6.42 24.62 0.93
CA THR A 150 7.51 25.62 0.87
C THR A 150 8.59 25.34 1.91
N ALA A 151 8.17 25.03 3.15
CA ALA A 151 9.05 24.60 4.23
C ALA A 151 8.25 23.87 5.32
N GLY A 152 8.93 23.01 6.10
CA GLY A 152 8.31 22.18 7.11
C GLY A 152 7.85 20.83 6.55
N TYR A 153 6.92 20.18 7.27
CA TYR A 153 6.48 18.82 6.96
C TYR A 153 4.97 18.68 7.15
N LYS A 154 4.38 17.85 6.32
CA LYS A 154 3.01 17.38 6.45
C LYS A 154 3.04 15.86 6.62
N VAL A 155 2.38 15.35 7.64
CA VAL A 155 2.32 13.93 7.93
C VAL A 155 0.88 13.47 7.78
N THR A 156 0.67 12.41 7.03
CA THR A 156 -0.63 11.77 6.86
C THR A 156 -0.50 10.30 7.23
N VAL A 157 -1.25 9.86 8.24
CA VAL A 157 -1.36 8.46 8.66
C VAL A 157 -2.85 8.13 8.70
N GLU A 158 -3.34 7.37 7.74
CA GLU A 158 -4.77 7.13 7.56
C GLU A 158 -5.58 8.44 7.51
N ASP A 159 -6.51 8.59 8.44
CA ASP A 159 -7.36 9.79 8.58
C ASP A 159 -6.70 10.90 9.42
N LEU A 160 -5.58 10.59 10.09
CA LEU A 160 -4.84 11.56 10.88
C LEU A 160 -3.89 12.36 9.98
N GLN A 161 -4.09 13.66 9.92
CA GLN A 161 -3.22 14.59 9.20
C GLN A 161 -2.66 15.63 10.15
N ILE A 162 -1.33 15.69 10.24
CA ILE A 162 -0.59 16.71 11.00
C ILE A 162 0.15 17.57 9.97
N ASP A 163 -0.25 18.83 9.89
CA ASP A 163 0.35 19.80 8.97
C ASP A 163 1.17 20.83 9.77
N ALA A 164 2.47 20.59 9.83
CA ALA A 164 3.47 21.47 10.44
C ALA A 164 4.24 22.29 9.38
N SER A 165 3.66 22.51 8.21
CA SER A 165 4.24 23.37 7.17
C SER A 165 4.18 24.83 7.57
N VAL A 166 5.15 25.62 7.07
CA VAL A 166 5.16 27.08 7.23
C VAL A 166 3.95 27.72 6.56
N ASP A 167 3.50 27.15 5.44
CA ASP A 167 2.30 27.60 4.72
C ASP A 167 1.04 27.54 5.60
N ASN A 168 0.89 26.46 6.37
CA ASN A 168 -0.21 26.31 7.31
C ASN A 168 -0.09 27.27 8.50
N GLN A 169 1.11 27.44 9.06
CA GLN A 169 1.37 28.40 10.15
C GLN A 169 1.06 29.82 9.71
N LEU A 170 1.43 30.21 8.48
CA LEU A 170 1.12 31.52 7.91
C LEU A 170 -0.39 31.72 7.69
N LYS A 171 -1.13 30.68 7.30
CA LYS A 171 -2.59 30.74 7.20
C LYS A 171 -3.24 30.98 8.56
N HIS A 172 -2.81 30.27 9.58
CA HIS A 172 -3.30 30.46 10.95
C HIS A 172 -2.96 31.86 11.47
N PHE A 173 -1.73 32.35 11.22
CA PHE A 173 -1.33 33.70 11.59
C PHE A 173 -2.17 34.77 10.89
N LYS A 174 -2.38 34.67 9.59
CA LYS A 174 -3.26 35.56 8.84
C LYS A 174 -4.68 35.56 9.38
N GLY A 175 -5.25 34.39 9.68
CA GLY A 175 -6.58 34.28 10.27
C GLY A 175 -6.69 34.97 11.63
N SER A 176 -5.67 34.83 12.49
CA SER A 176 -5.65 35.46 13.82
C SER A 176 -5.45 37.00 13.76
N VAL A 177 -4.71 37.50 12.76
CA VAL A 177 -4.45 38.94 12.61
C VAL A 177 -5.58 39.66 11.86
N LEU A 178 -6.20 39.00 10.88
CA LEU A 178 -7.26 39.62 10.05
C LEU A 178 -8.66 39.38 10.59
N GLY A 179 -8.83 38.65 11.69
CA GLY A 179 -10.11 38.50 12.39
C GLY A 179 -11.19 37.74 11.60
N GLN A 180 -10.77 36.82 10.69
CA GLN A 180 -11.68 35.92 9.98
C GLN A 180 -11.50 34.46 10.43
#